data_3617bb48a42d0c0d73254e18f2d01ed0
#
_entry.id   3617bb48a42d0c0d73254e18f2d01ed0
#
_cell.length_a   1.000
_cell.length_b   1.000
_cell.length_c   1.000
_cell.angle_alpha   90.00
_cell.angle_beta   90.00
_cell.angle_gamma   90.00
#
_symmetry.space_group_name_H-M   'P 1'
#
loop_
_entity.id
_entity.type
_entity.pdbx_description
1 polymer ?
#
loop_
_entity_poly.entity_id
_entity_poly.type
_entity_poly.pdbx_seq_one_letter_code
_entity_poly.pdbx_strand_id
1 'polypeptide(L)'
;GVGVRSVASVGLCIAGEKFEACATGNGPVDAAITAIKQIIHRQMIVQEFLIQAITRGSNDVGKVHMTVEYDGNHYYGFSANTDIIAASTEAFIDAINKFVK
;
A
#
# COMPACT_ATOMS: atom_id res chain seq x y z
N GLY A 1 -21.56 -2.19 -20.19
CA GLY A 1 -21.99 -2.30 -18.81
C GLY A 1 -21.38 -1.23 -17.94
N VAL A 2 -22.00 -0.98 -16.84
CA VAL A 2 -21.50 0.00 -15.89
C VAL A 2 -20.45 -0.70 -15.01
N GLY A 3 -19.21 -0.23 -15.11
CA GLY A 3 -18.15 -0.73 -14.23
C GLY A 3 -18.06 0.14 -12.98
N VAL A 4 -17.96 -0.52 -11.84
CA VAL A 4 -17.70 0.17 -10.58
C VAL A 4 -16.22 0.03 -10.27
N ARG A 5 -15.54 1.14 -10.13
CA ARG A 5 -14.10 1.16 -9.81
C ARG A 5 -13.91 1.74 -8.42
N SER A 6 -12.95 1.17 -7.72
CA SER A 6 -12.57 1.69 -6.41
C SER A 6 -11.78 2.99 -6.56
N VAL A 7 -12.04 3.91 -5.66
CA VAL A 7 -11.31 5.18 -5.60
C VAL A 7 -10.64 5.26 -4.24
N ALA A 8 -9.37 5.62 -4.23
CA ALA A 8 -8.62 5.86 -3.00
C ALA A 8 -8.05 7.26 -3.00
N SER A 9 -8.12 7.90 -1.85
CA SER A 9 -7.46 9.17 -1.57
C SER A 9 -6.39 8.92 -0.54
N VAL A 10 -5.16 9.30 -0.84
CA VAL A 10 -4.02 9.05 0.02
C VAL A 10 -3.30 10.36 0.33
N GLY A 11 -3.06 10.60 1.61
CA GLY A 11 -2.23 11.69 2.07
C GLY A 11 -0.93 11.16 2.62
N LEU A 12 0.19 11.72 2.19
CA LEU A 12 1.52 11.37 2.69
C LEU A 12 2.25 12.62 3.17
N CYS A 13 3.07 12.43 4.19
CA CYS A 13 3.97 13.48 4.66
C CYS A 13 5.41 13.02 4.39
N ILE A 14 6.10 13.72 3.50
CA ILE A 14 7.49 13.39 3.13
C ILE A 14 8.34 14.63 3.37
N ALA A 15 9.36 14.49 4.20
CA ALA A 15 10.27 15.59 4.54
C ALA A 15 9.53 16.85 5.05
N GLY A 16 8.47 16.64 5.84
CA GLY A 16 7.67 17.73 6.40
C GLY A 16 6.64 18.33 5.45
N GLU A 17 6.59 17.87 4.22
CA GLU A 17 5.66 18.37 3.21
C GLU A 17 4.52 17.38 3.01
N LYS A 18 3.30 17.91 2.92
CA LYS A 18 2.10 17.08 2.73
C LYS A 18 1.77 16.94 1.26
N PHE A 19 1.54 15.71 0.84
CA PHE A 19 1.13 15.36 -0.51
C PHE A 19 -0.18 14.59 -0.47
N GLU A 20 -1.05 14.86 -1.41
CA GLU A 20 -2.31 14.14 -1.56
C GLU A 20 -2.48 13.69 -3.00
N ALA A 21 -3.04 12.51 -3.17
CA ALA A 21 -3.39 11.98 -4.48
C ALA A 21 -4.64 11.12 -4.40
N CYS A 22 -5.40 11.12 -5.47
CA CYS A 22 -6.54 10.24 -5.65
C CYS A 22 -6.31 9.38 -6.88
N ALA A 23 -6.68 8.12 -6.79
CA ALA A 23 -6.55 7.21 -7.91
C ALA A 23 -7.72 6.22 -7.93
N THR A 24 -8.00 5.70 -9.11
CA THR A 24 -8.95 4.59 -9.27
C THR A 24 -8.16 3.31 -9.52
N GLY A 25 -8.74 2.20 -9.16
CA GLY A 25 -8.13 0.89 -9.38
C GLY A 25 -9.18 -0.21 -9.41
N ASN A 26 -8.72 -1.44 -9.62
CA ASN A 26 -9.59 -2.60 -9.69
C ASN A 26 -10.08 -3.06 -8.32
N GLY A 27 -9.53 -2.49 -7.26
CA GLY A 27 -9.93 -2.74 -5.89
C GLY A 27 -9.35 -1.64 -5.01
N PRO A 28 -9.76 -1.56 -3.73
CA PRO A 28 -9.32 -0.47 -2.85
C PRO A 28 -7.82 -0.48 -2.57
N VAL A 29 -7.19 -1.65 -2.48
CA VAL A 29 -5.74 -1.75 -2.27
C VAL A 29 -5.00 -1.28 -3.52
N ASP A 30 -5.43 -1.72 -4.70
CA ASP A 30 -4.83 -1.30 -5.97
C ASP A 30 -4.95 0.22 -6.15
N ALA A 31 -6.09 0.79 -5.83
CA ALA A 31 -6.32 2.23 -5.92
C ALA A 31 -5.39 2.99 -4.97
N ALA A 32 -5.24 2.51 -3.73
CA ALA A 32 -4.36 3.14 -2.75
C ALA A 32 -2.89 3.10 -3.19
N ILE A 33 -2.42 1.95 -3.67
CA ILE A 33 -1.06 1.79 -4.17
C ILE A 33 -0.81 2.72 -5.36
N THR A 34 -1.77 2.80 -6.28
CA THR A 34 -1.67 3.67 -7.44
C THR A 34 -1.56 5.15 -7.02
N ALA A 35 -2.35 5.57 -6.02
CA ALA A 35 -2.28 6.93 -5.51
C ALA A 35 -0.91 7.23 -4.91
N ILE A 36 -0.34 6.30 -4.14
CA ILE A 36 0.98 6.47 -3.55
C ILE A 36 2.05 6.58 -4.64
N LYS A 37 1.98 5.76 -5.68
CA LYS A 37 2.91 5.82 -6.80
C LYS A 37 2.88 7.16 -7.50
N GLN A 38 1.70 7.77 -7.62
CA GLN A 38 1.57 9.10 -8.22
C GLN A 38 2.29 10.17 -7.39
N ILE A 39 2.21 10.08 -6.07
CA ILE A 39 2.88 11.02 -5.19
C ILE A 39 4.39 10.89 -5.30
N ILE A 40 4.89 9.67 -5.34
CA ILE A 40 6.33 9.40 -5.28
C ILE A 40 7.01 9.60 -6.63
N HIS A 41 6.27 9.48 -7.73
CA HIS A 41 6.79 9.64 -9.09
C HIS A 41 7.94 8.69 -9.43
N ARG A 42 7.89 7.46 -8.89
CA ARG A 42 8.89 6.43 -9.17
C ARG A 42 8.20 5.18 -9.67
N GLN A 43 8.83 4.51 -10.61
CA GLN A 43 8.32 3.24 -11.09
C GLN A 43 8.80 2.13 -10.17
N MET A 44 7.86 1.39 -9.65
CA MET A 44 8.13 0.27 -8.77
C MET A 44 7.13 -0.84 -9.04
N ILE A 45 7.51 -2.06 -8.74
CA ILE A 45 6.70 -3.24 -9.01
C ILE A 45 6.46 -3.95 -7.68
N VAL A 46 5.19 -4.24 -7.39
CA VAL A 46 4.85 -5.09 -6.26
C VAL A 46 5.07 -6.54 -6.71
N GLN A 47 6.12 -7.17 -6.18
CA GLN A 47 6.50 -8.53 -6.55
C GLN A 47 5.70 -9.57 -5.78
N GLU A 48 5.50 -9.34 -4.51
CA GLU A 48 4.77 -10.25 -3.64
C GLU A 48 3.81 -9.48 -2.76
N PHE A 49 2.66 -10.06 -2.58
CA PHE A 49 1.62 -9.51 -1.73
C PHE A 49 0.96 -10.69 -1.01
N LEU A 50 1.25 -10.83 0.26
CA LEU A 50 0.74 -11.92 1.07
C LEU A 50 -0.08 -11.37 2.24
N ILE A 51 -1.32 -11.79 2.32
CA ILE A 51 -2.19 -11.44 3.43
C ILE A 51 -2.38 -12.67 4.32
N GLN A 52 -2.10 -12.51 5.60
CA GLN A 52 -2.36 -13.52 6.61
C GLN A 52 -3.38 -12.96 7.58
N ALA A 53 -4.47 -13.67 7.77
CA ALA A 53 -5.46 -13.31 8.76
C ALA A 53 -5.28 -14.20 9.98
N ILE A 54 -5.23 -13.58 11.16
CA ILE A 54 -5.19 -14.30 12.43
C ILE A 54 -6.53 -14.11 13.09
N THR A 55 -7.29 -15.20 13.18
CA THR A 55 -8.59 -15.19 13.84
C THR A 55 -8.43 -15.77 15.23
N ARG A 56 -8.43 -14.90 16.25
CA ARG A 56 -8.38 -15.33 17.64
C ARG A 56 -9.22 -14.40 18.49
N GLY A 57 -10.35 -14.88 18.92
CA GLY A 57 -11.26 -14.11 19.76
C GLY A 57 -11.98 -13.04 18.97
N SER A 58 -12.18 -11.87 19.59
CA SER A 58 -12.97 -10.79 19.02
C SER A 58 -12.15 -9.82 18.16
N ASN A 59 -10.84 -9.99 18.09
CA ASN A 59 -9.95 -9.07 17.37
C ASN A 59 -9.20 -9.82 16.28
N ASP A 60 -9.74 -9.79 15.08
CA ASP A 60 -9.07 -10.36 13.91
C ASP A 60 -8.10 -9.30 13.37
N VAL A 61 -6.84 -9.68 13.27
CA VAL A 61 -5.81 -8.80 12.72
C VAL A 61 -5.29 -9.40 11.43
N GLY A 62 -5.35 -8.60 10.37
CA GLY A 62 -4.72 -8.96 9.11
C GLY A 62 -3.28 -8.56 9.10
N LYS A 63 -2.39 -9.49 8.76
CA LYS A 63 -0.96 -9.22 8.55
C LYS A 63 -0.69 -9.21 7.08
N VAL A 64 -0.01 -8.17 6.61
CA VAL A 64 0.32 -8.01 5.20
C VAL A 64 1.82 -7.96 5.05
N HIS A 65 2.32 -8.83 4.18
CA HIS A 65 3.72 -8.87 3.77
C HIS A 65 3.78 -8.43 2.31
N MET A 66 4.70 -7.57 1.98
CA MET A 66 4.81 -7.04 0.63
C MET A 66 6.28 -6.91 0.25
N THR A 67 6.61 -7.29 -0.98
CA THR A 67 7.93 -7.06 -1.55
C THR A 67 7.78 -6.14 -2.75
N VAL A 68 8.52 -5.05 -2.74
CA VAL A 68 8.52 -4.06 -3.81
C VAL A 68 9.88 -4.06 -4.48
N GLU A 69 9.89 -4.10 -5.82
CA GLU A 69 11.11 -3.97 -6.60
C GLU A 69 11.25 -2.54 -7.09
N TYR A 70 12.41 -1.97 -6.87
CA TYR A 70 12.76 -0.65 -7.37
C TYR A 70 14.23 -0.63 -7.75
N ASP A 71 14.51 -0.23 -8.97
CA ASP A 71 15.88 -0.09 -9.48
C ASP A 71 16.71 -1.38 -9.31
N GLY A 72 16.08 -2.54 -9.57
CA GLY A 72 16.72 -3.84 -9.48
C GLY A 72 16.87 -4.40 -8.08
N ASN A 73 16.48 -3.66 -7.05
CA ASN A 73 16.55 -4.10 -5.66
C ASN A 73 15.16 -4.43 -5.14
N HIS A 74 15.11 -5.31 -4.15
CA HIS A 74 13.86 -5.70 -3.50
C HIS A 74 13.80 -5.14 -2.09
N TYR A 75 12.63 -4.61 -1.73
CA TYR A 75 12.40 -4.01 -0.42
C TYR A 75 11.17 -4.65 0.20
N TYR A 76 11.30 -5.07 1.43
CA TYR A 76 10.24 -5.76 2.15
C TYR A 76 9.49 -4.80 3.05
N GLY A 77 8.17 -4.91 3.05
CA GLY A 77 7.31 -4.15 3.95
C GLY A 77 6.31 -5.05 4.66
N PHE A 78 5.97 -4.68 5.87
CA PHE A 78 5.04 -5.42 6.71
C PHE A 78 4.16 -4.46 7.49
N SER A 79 2.90 -4.85 7.67
CA SER A 79 2.01 -4.18 8.60
C SER A 79 0.94 -5.13 9.13
N ALA A 80 0.36 -4.80 10.24
CA ALA A 80 -0.74 -5.53 10.84
C ALA A 80 -1.83 -4.55 11.26
N ASN A 81 -3.06 -4.83 10.86
CA ASN A 81 -4.19 -3.96 11.17
C ASN A 81 -5.46 -4.77 11.07
N THR A 82 -6.49 -4.38 11.81
CA THR A 82 -7.81 -4.99 11.67
C THR A 82 -8.45 -4.67 10.33
N ASP A 83 -8.08 -3.53 9.73
CA ASP A 83 -8.48 -3.14 8.38
C ASP A 83 -7.41 -3.58 7.38
N ILE A 84 -7.76 -4.53 6.52
CA ILE A 84 -6.83 -5.10 5.54
C ILE A 84 -6.36 -4.05 4.52
N ILE A 85 -7.23 -3.10 4.18
CA ILE A 85 -6.86 -2.03 3.23
C ILE A 85 -5.80 -1.13 3.87
N ALA A 86 -5.99 -0.77 5.14
CA ALA A 86 -5.01 0.01 5.88
C ALA A 86 -3.70 -0.76 6.03
N ALA A 87 -3.77 -2.05 6.40
CA ALA A 87 -2.58 -2.89 6.55
C ALA A 87 -1.79 -2.99 5.23
N SER A 88 -2.48 -3.16 4.11
CA SER A 88 -1.84 -3.26 2.79
C SER A 88 -1.15 -1.95 2.41
N THR A 89 -1.81 -0.81 2.64
CA THR A 89 -1.24 0.50 2.37
C THR A 89 -0.03 0.76 3.25
N GLU A 90 -0.13 0.44 4.53
CA GLU A 90 0.97 0.62 5.49
C GLU A 90 2.17 -0.28 5.14
N ALA A 91 1.92 -1.53 4.73
CA ALA A 91 2.99 -2.44 4.31
C ALA A 91 3.72 -1.90 3.08
N PHE A 92 2.98 -1.35 2.13
CA PHE A 92 3.59 -0.72 0.95
C PHE A 92 4.43 0.48 1.34
N ILE A 93 3.92 1.34 2.20
CA ILE A 93 4.65 2.51 2.71
C ILE A 93 5.90 2.07 3.47
N ASP A 94 5.81 1.02 4.27
CA ASP A 94 6.96 0.47 4.99
C ASP A 94 8.06 0.04 4.02
N ALA A 95 7.70 -0.63 2.94
CA ALA A 95 8.66 -1.05 1.92
C ALA A 95 9.31 0.15 1.22
N ILE A 96 8.51 1.13 0.79
CA ILE A 96 9.03 2.27 0.03
C ILE A 96 9.85 3.22 0.90
N ASN A 97 9.60 3.28 2.20
CA ASN A 97 10.41 4.09 3.12
C ASN A 97 11.87 3.63 3.18
N LYS A 98 12.15 2.43 2.70
CA LYS A 98 13.52 1.89 2.70
C LYS A 98 14.36 2.45 1.56
N PHE A 99 13.75 3.01 0.54
CA PHE A 99 14.49 3.61 -0.59
C PHE A 99 14.05 5.03 -0.93
N VAL A 100 12.89 5.48 -0.49
CA VAL A 100 12.47 6.87 -0.66
C VAL A 100 12.98 7.67 0.53
N LYS A 101 13.86 8.60 0.25
CA LYS A 101 14.45 9.45 1.28
C LYS A 101 14.24 10.92 0.97
#